data_98a9811124771df74887ab7339a1d0d6
#
_entry.id   98a9811124771df74887ab7339a1d0d6
#
_cell.length_a   1.000
_cell.length_b   1.000
_cell.length_c   1.000
_cell.angle_alpha   90.00
_cell.angle_beta   90.00
_cell.angle_gamma   90.00
#
_symmetry.space_group_name_H-M   'P 1'
#
loop_
_entity.id
_entity.type
_entity.pdbx_description
1 polymer ?
#
loop_
_entity_poly.entity_id
_entity_poly.type
_entity_poly.pdbx_seq_one_letter_code
_entity_poly.pdbx_strand_id
1 'polypeptide(L)'
;MTEKSILVVDDDQHVHEILAMYFKEENYEMINAYDGKEALHKLANNNIDLIVLDVMMPKLDGKEVIKEIRKDNQIPIIFLSAKSEEFDRVLGLELGADDYVTKPFSPREMIARIKAVLKRLSNGSAPNNDSSKRELIEYDNLKIDLTDRQVKVDESSIDLSPKEFELLVLLAKHPRQVFERDRLYDRIWGMDYFGNMRTVDVHINWLRDKLNLDYIKTVWGVGYKFVGDKDV
;
A
#
# COMPACT_ATOMS: atom_id res chain seq x y z
N MET A 1 -21.49 -10.02 -5.31
CA MET A 1 -20.17 -9.38 -4.96
C MET A 1 -20.49 -7.91 -4.79
N THR A 2 -20.06 -7.29 -3.70
CA THR A 2 -20.19 -5.85 -3.52
C THR A 2 -19.33 -5.15 -4.57
N GLU A 3 -19.92 -4.22 -5.29
CA GLU A 3 -19.23 -3.37 -6.26
C GLU A 3 -18.11 -2.61 -5.53
N LYS A 4 -16.90 -2.58 -6.07
CA LYS A 4 -15.77 -1.88 -5.45
C LYS A 4 -15.73 -0.44 -5.91
N SER A 5 -15.64 0.50 -4.98
CA SER A 5 -15.63 1.94 -5.25
C SER A 5 -14.20 2.47 -5.33
N ILE A 6 -13.84 3.06 -6.46
CA ILE A 6 -12.51 3.58 -6.74
C ILE A 6 -12.59 5.09 -6.95
N LEU A 7 -11.87 5.85 -6.12
CA LEU A 7 -11.73 7.28 -6.27
C LEU A 7 -10.59 7.58 -7.26
N VAL A 8 -10.93 8.24 -8.37
CA VAL A 8 -9.95 8.71 -9.35
C VAL A 8 -9.78 10.22 -9.17
N VAL A 9 -8.55 10.63 -8.93
CA VAL A 9 -8.16 12.02 -8.65
C VAL A 9 -7.14 12.46 -9.69
N ASP A 10 -7.57 13.27 -10.64
CA ASP A 10 -6.75 13.79 -11.75
C ASP A 10 -7.40 15.06 -12.29
N ASP A 11 -6.63 16.07 -12.64
CA ASP A 11 -7.17 17.29 -13.22
C ASP A 11 -7.45 17.17 -14.73
N ASP A 12 -6.93 16.11 -15.37
CA ASP A 12 -7.20 15.80 -16.78
C ASP A 12 -8.47 14.98 -16.94
N GLN A 13 -9.52 15.58 -17.51
CA GLN A 13 -10.79 14.91 -17.77
C GLN A 13 -10.65 13.67 -18.67
N HIS A 14 -9.69 13.64 -19.60
CA HIS A 14 -9.48 12.49 -20.48
C HIS A 14 -9.06 11.23 -19.71
N VAL A 15 -8.33 11.38 -18.61
CA VAL A 15 -7.98 10.26 -17.74
C VAL A 15 -9.25 9.62 -17.18
N HIS A 16 -10.19 10.43 -16.70
CA HIS A 16 -11.47 9.96 -16.17
C HIS A 16 -12.30 9.26 -17.26
N GLU A 17 -12.41 9.85 -18.45
CA GLU A 17 -13.16 9.27 -19.56
C GLU A 17 -12.62 7.91 -19.98
N ILE A 18 -11.30 7.79 -20.10
CA ILE A 18 -10.63 6.54 -20.44
C ILE A 18 -10.86 5.49 -19.35
N LEU A 19 -10.63 5.82 -18.10
CA LEU A 19 -10.76 4.86 -16.99
C LEU A 19 -12.21 4.43 -16.80
N ALA A 20 -13.19 5.32 -16.99
CA ALA A 20 -14.61 5.00 -16.84
C ALA A 20 -15.08 3.84 -17.75
N MET A 21 -14.58 3.77 -18.98
CA MET A 21 -14.91 2.69 -19.91
C MET A 21 -14.44 1.33 -19.34
N TYR A 22 -13.21 1.26 -18.86
CA TYR A 22 -12.64 0.01 -18.35
C TYR A 22 -13.19 -0.36 -16.97
N PHE A 23 -13.47 0.62 -16.11
CA PHE A 23 -14.07 0.36 -14.79
C PHE A 23 -15.47 -0.23 -14.91
N LYS A 24 -16.25 0.23 -15.89
CA LYS A 24 -17.57 -0.33 -16.20
C LYS A 24 -17.49 -1.81 -16.63
N GLU A 25 -16.49 -2.18 -17.45
CA GLU A 25 -16.27 -3.57 -17.86
C GLU A 25 -15.94 -4.48 -16.66
N GLU A 26 -15.28 -3.93 -15.63
CA GLU A 26 -14.84 -4.65 -14.44
C GLU A 26 -15.83 -4.57 -13.26
N ASN A 27 -16.98 -3.92 -13.44
CA ASN A 27 -17.98 -3.65 -12.39
C ASN A 27 -17.37 -2.90 -11.18
N TYR A 28 -16.55 -1.89 -11.45
CA TYR A 28 -16.08 -0.94 -10.46
C TYR A 28 -16.94 0.33 -10.50
N GLU A 29 -17.35 0.80 -9.34
CA GLU A 29 -17.90 2.15 -9.18
C GLU A 29 -16.76 3.17 -9.25
N MET A 30 -16.90 4.17 -10.13
CA MET A 30 -15.93 5.24 -10.27
C MET A 30 -16.42 6.51 -9.62
N ILE A 31 -15.68 7.02 -8.67
CA ILE A 31 -15.90 8.32 -8.03
C ILE A 31 -14.83 9.28 -8.56
N ASN A 32 -15.26 10.42 -9.11
CA ASN A 32 -14.35 11.39 -9.73
C ASN A 32 -14.02 12.52 -8.76
N ALA A 33 -12.75 12.95 -8.76
CA ALA A 33 -12.31 14.21 -8.16
C ALA A 33 -11.29 14.88 -9.07
N TYR A 34 -11.41 16.17 -9.30
CA TYR A 34 -10.60 16.93 -10.24
C TYR A 34 -9.55 17.82 -9.57
N ASP A 35 -9.52 17.81 -8.25
CA ASP A 35 -8.44 18.42 -7.46
C ASP A 35 -8.33 17.76 -6.09
N GLY A 36 -7.24 18.05 -5.36
CA GLY A 36 -6.96 17.46 -4.07
C GLY A 36 -7.99 17.78 -2.98
N LYS A 37 -8.62 18.96 -3.02
CA LYS A 37 -9.68 19.33 -2.05
C LYS A 37 -10.94 18.52 -2.28
N GLU A 38 -11.34 18.37 -3.55
CA GLU A 38 -12.46 17.54 -3.92
C GLU A 38 -12.21 16.07 -3.54
N ALA A 39 -10.97 15.58 -3.73
CA ALA A 39 -10.59 14.23 -3.33
C ALA A 39 -10.80 14.00 -1.82
N LEU A 40 -10.32 14.89 -0.97
CA LEU A 40 -10.50 14.78 0.49
C LEU A 40 -11.97 14.86 0.89
N HIS A 41 -12.75 15.73 0.24
CA HIS A 41 -14.20 15.82 0.48
C HIS A 41 -14.94 14.54 0.06
N LYS A 42 -14.64 13.97 -1.10
CA LYS A 42 -15.23 12.70 -1.57
C LYS A 42 -14.86 11.55 -0.64
N LEU A 43 -13.61 11.48 -0.20
CA LEU A 43 -13.14 10.47 0.74
C LEU A 43 -13.90 10.50 2.07
N ALA A 44 -14.19 11.69 2.59
CA ALA A 44 -14.93 11.84 3.84
C ALA A 44 -16.41 11.43 3.74
N ASN A 45 -17.00 11.42 2.55
CA ASN A 45 -18.43 11.21 2.34
C ASN A 45 -18.78 9.90 1.60
N ASN A 46 -17.78 9.09 1.21
CA ASN A 46 -18.01 7.86 0.47
C ASN A 46 -17.14 6.72 1.03
N ASN A 47 -17.62 5.50 0.88
CA ASN A 47 -16.80 4.32 1.14
C ASN A 47 -15.92 4.05 -0.07
N ILE A 48 -14.63 4.29 0.06
CA ILE A 48 -13.63 4.11 -1.01
C ILE A 48 -12.79 2.88 -0.70
N ASP A 49 -12.66 1.98 -1.69
CA ASP A 49 -11.83 0.78 -1.57
C ASP A 49 -10.38 1.00 -2.07
N LEU A 50 -10.18 1.96 -2.98
CA LEU A 50 -8.87 2.28 -3.55
C LEU A 50 -8.89 3.69 -4.15
N ILE A 51 -7.75 4.36 -4.12
CA ILE A 51 -7.56 5.69 -4.72
C ILE A 51 -6.54 5.58 -5.85
N VAL A 52 -6.87 6.11 -7.02
CA VAL A 52 -5.93 6.43 -8.10
C VAL A 52 -5.68 7.93 -8.04
N LEU A 53 -4.46 8.37 -7.79
CA LEU A 53 -4.13 9.76 -7.47
C LEU A 53 -3.01 10.30 -8.35
N ASP A 54 -3.31 11.35 -9.13
CA ASP A 54 -2.26 12.08 -9.84
C ASP A 54 -1.36 12.83 -8.84
N VAL A 55 -0.07 12.72 -9.06
CA VAL A 55 0.94 13.45 -8.27
C VAL A 55 0.94 14.92 -8.64
N MET A 56 0.79 15.23 -9.93
CA MET A 56 0.96 16.57 -10.47
C MET A 56 -0.39 17.24 -10.73
N MET A 57 -0.99 17.77 -9.68
CA MET A 57 -2.24 18.53 -9.80
C MET A 57 -2.05 19.98 -9.36
N PRO A 58 -2.83 20.93 -9.92
CA PRO A 58 -2.81 22.32 -9.48
C PRO A 58 -3.42 22.48 -8.06
N LYS A 59 -3.01 23.52 -7.34
CA LYS A 59 -3.48 23.95 -6.00
C LYS A 59 -2.98 23.04 -4.87
N LEU A 60 -3.53 21.83 -4.72
CA LEU A 60 -3.13 20.82 -3.74
C LEU A 60 -2.61 19.62 -4.51
N ASP A 61 -1.31 19.40 -4.47
CA ASP A 61 -0.68 18.31 -5.21
C ASP A 61 -0.96 16.93 -4.56
N GLY A 62 -0.75 15.85 -5.32
CA GLY A 62 -1.01 14.51 -4.83
C GLY A 62 -0.17 14.12 -3.61
N LYS A 63 1.00 14.75 -3.44
CA LYS A 63 1.88 14.50 -2.28
C LYS A 63 1.30 15.11 -0.99
N GLU A 64 0.65 16.25 -1.10
CA GLU A 64 -0.06 16.86 0.03
C GLU A 64 -1.34 16.09 0.34
N VAL A 65 -2.07 15.66 -0.70
CA VAL A 65 -3.29 14.85 -0.55
C VAL A 65 -3.00 13.54 0.19
N ILE A 66 -1.95 12.80 -0.20
CA ILE A 66 -1.65 11.52 0.47
C ILE A 66 -1.22 11.74 1.92
N LYS A 67 -0.46 12.80 2.23
CA LYS A 67 -0.09 13.13 3.62
C LYS A 67 -1.33 13.36 4.49
N GLU A 68 -2.34 14.08 3.96
CA GLU A 68 -3.60 14.28 4.68
C GLU A 68 -4.35 12.95 4.86
N ILE A 69 -4.46 12.14 3.81
CA ILE A 69 -5.13 10.84 3.88
C ILE A 69 -4.47 9.94 4.92
N ARG A 70 -3.13 9.87 4.94
CA ARG A 70 -2.36 8.96 5.81
C ARG A 70 -2.38 9.34 7.30
N LYS A 71 -2.92 10.51 7.66
CA LYS A 71 -3.16 10.85 9.09
C LYS A 71 -4.17 9.91 9.73
N ASP A 72 -5.26 9.58 9.00
CA ASP A 72 -6.40 8.88 9.57
C ASP A 72 -6.86 7.68 8.73
N ASN A 73 -6.22 7.41 7.59
CA ASN A 73 -6.71 6.41 6.64
C ASN A 73 -5.62 5.64 5.94
N GLN A 74 -5.80 4.31 5.85
CA GLN A 74 -4.88 3.37 5.20
C GLN A 74 -5.44 2.80 3.89
N ILE A 75 -6.42 3.47 3.27
CA ILE A 75 -6.93 3.07 1.95
C ILE A 75 -5.76 2.96 0.97
N PRO A 76 -5.70 1.88 0.16
CA PRO A 76 -4.64 1.71 -0.81
C PRO A 76 -4.66 2.81 -1.88
N ILE A 77 -3.48 3.32 -2.22
CA ILE A 77 -3.29 4.42 -3.17
C ILE A 77 -2.35 3.98 -4.28
N ILE A 78 -2.79 4.14 -5.53
CA ILE A 78 -1.96 4.01 -6.72
C ILE A 78 -1.70 5.42 -7.25
N PHE A 79 -0.44 5.83 -7.31
CA PHE A 79 -0.08 7.11 -7.91
C PHE A 79 -0.08 7.04 -9.43
N LEU A 80 -0.57 8.12 -10.04
CA LEU A 80 -0.28 8.49 -11.43
C LEU A 80 0.82 9.54 -11.45
N SER A 81 1.84 9.36 -12.27
CA SER A 81 2.94 10.32 -12.37
C SER A 81 3.34 10.54 -13.82
N ALA A 82 3.61 11.78 -14.21
CA ALA A 82 4.26 12.05 -15.47
C ALA A 82 5.69 11.47 -15.46
N LYS A 83 6.16 11.00 -16.61
CA LYS A 83 7.46 10.35 -16.81
C LYS A 83 8.63 11.31 -16.57
N SER A 84 8.82 11.75 -15.35
CA SER A 84 9.97 12.57 -14.99
C SER A 84 10.50 12.15 -13.63
N GLU A 85 11.76 11.76 -13.67
CA GLU A 85 12.69 11.52 -12.59
C GLU A 85 12.38 10.35 -11.61
N GLU A 86 13.36 9.48 -11.50
CA GLU A 86 13.48 8.43 -10.47
C GLU A 86 13.16 8.96 -9.06
N PHE A 87 13.38 10.26 -8.84
CA PHE A 87 13.11 10.98 -7.62
C PHE A 87 11.61 11.08 -7.29
N ASP A 88 10.74 11.37 -8.26
CA ASP A 88 9.29 11.47 -8.01
C ASP A 88 8.66 10.11 -7.70
N ARG A 89 9.21 9.03 -8.26
CA ARG A 89 8.78 7.66 -7.98
C ARG A 89 9.15 7.23 -6.57
N VAL A 90 10.37 7.50 -6.15
CA VAL A 90 10.86 7.22 -4.78
C VAL A 90 10.04 8.04 -3.79
N LEU A 91 9.88 9.33 -4.03
CA LEU A 91 9.13 10.22 -3.15
C LEU A 91 7.65 9.84 -3.05
N GLY A 92 7.01 9.40 -4.14
CA GLY A 92 5.61 8.94 -4.11
C GLY A 92 5.42 7.71 -3.22
N LEU A 93 6.34 6.78 -3.31
CA LEU A 93 6.37 5.62 -2.43
C LEU A 93 6.77 5.99 -1.00
N GLU A 94 7.68 6.95 -0.81
CA GLU A 94 8.04 7.53 0.49
C GLU A 94 6.85 8.20 1.20
N LEU A 95 5.84 8.63 0.46
CA LEU A 95 4.62 9.22 1.02
C LEU A 95 3.53 8.20 1.35
N GLY A 96 3.76 6.89 1.12
CA GLY A 96 2.84 5.83 1.50
C GLY A 96 1.90 5.36 0.38
N ALA A 97 2.25 5.56 -0.88
CA ALA A 97 1.55 4.92 -1.98
C ALA A 97 1.86 3.41 -2.02
N ASP A 98 0.86 2.62 -2.37
CA ASP A 98 0.97 1.15 -2.47
C ASP A 98 1.50 0.69 -3.83
N ASP A 99 1.28 1.51 -4.86
CA ASP A 99 1.77 1.30 -6.22
C ASP A 99 1.85 2.64 -6.96
N TYR A 100 2.47 2.65 -8.15
CA TYR A 100 2.45 3.82 -9.02
C TYR A 100 2.44 3.39 -10.49
N VAL A 101 1.93 4.29 -11.34
CA VAL A 101 1.84 4.11 -12.79
C VAL A 101 2.34 5.39 -13.47
N THR A 102 3.18 5.25 -14.50
CA THR A 102 3.69 6.41 -15.24
C THR A 102 2.76 6.78 -16.40
N LYS A 103 2.46 8.07 -16.57
CA LYS A 103 1.78 8.62 -17.75
C LYS A 103 2.79 8.75 -18.93
N PRO A 104 2.44 8.38 -20.18
CA PRO A 104 1.16 7.76 -20.56
C PRO A 104 1.09 6.29 -20.13
N PHE A 105 -0.06 5.85 -19.66
CA PHE A 105 -0.29 4.48 -19.19
C PHE A 105 -1.28 3.73 -20.07
N SER A 106 -1.19 2.40 -20.04
CA SER A 106 -2.22 1.54 -20.60
C SER A 106 -3.37 1.39 -19.60
N PRO A 107 -4.64 1.67 -20.00
CA PRO A 107 -5.77 1.43 -19.09
C PRO A 107 -5.86 -0.02 -18.60
N ARG A 108 -5.45 -0.99 -19.42
CA ARG A 108 -5.37 -2.40 -19.02
C ARG A 108 -4.32 -2.64 -17.94
N GLU A 109 -3.20 -1.93 -18.00
CA GLU A 109 -2.19 -1.97 -16.94
C GLU A 109 -2.75 -1.42 -15.63
N MET A 110 -3.45 -0.29 -15.68
CA MET A 110 -4.11 0.28 -14.50
C MET A 110 -5.09 -0.70 -13.88
N ILE A 111 -5.96 -1.34 -14.68
CA ILE A 111 -6.89 -2.36 -14.20
C ILE A 111 -6.14 -3.55 -13.55
N ALA A 112 -5.08 -4.02 -14.18
CA ALA A 112 -4.29 -5.13 -13.61
C ALA A 112 -3.70 -4.78 -12.25
N ARG A 113 -3.20 -3.55 -12.08
CA ARG A 113 -2.65 -3.05 -10.81
C ARG A 113 -3.74 -2.87 -9.75
N ILE A 114 -4.87 -2.28 -10.10
CA ILE A 114 -6.04 -2.16 -9.21
C ILE A 114 -6.46 -3.56 -8.72
N LYS A 115 -6.63 -4.53 -9.63
CA LYS A 115 -6.96 -5.91 -9.26
C LYS A 115 -5.92 -6.54 -8.34
N ALA A 116 -4.63 -6.32 -8.62
CA ALA A 116 -3.55 -6.86 -7.79
C ALA A 116 -3.59 -6.27 -6.37
N VAL A 117 -3.80 -4.96 -6.24
CA VAL A 117 -3.91 -4.28 -4.94
C VAL A 117 -5.15 -4.76 -4.18
N LEU A 118 -6.33 -4.75 -4.81
CA LEU A 118 -7.60 -5.17 -4.19
C LEU A 118 -7.61 -6.67 -3.83
N LYS A 119 -7.01 -7.53 -4.65
CA LYS A 119 -6.90 -8.97 -4.37
C LYS A 119 -6.05 -9.25 -3.15
N ARG A 120 -4.99 -8.48 -2.91
CA ARG A 120 -4.15 -8.62 -1.72
C ARG A 120 -4.94 -8.31 -0.45
N LEU A 121 -5.81 -7.31 -0.50
CA LEU A 121 -6.71 -6.96 0.60
C LEU A 121 -7.75 -8.06 0.85
N SER A 122 -8.32 -8.65 -0.21
CA SER A 122 -9.33 -9.69 -0.10
C SER A 122 -8.76 -11.06 0.29
N ASN A 123 -7.53 -11.38 -0.08
CA ASN A 123 -6.87 -12.63 0.34
C ASN A 123 -6.49 -12.63 1.84
N GLY A 124 -6.51 -11.45 2.49
CA GLY A 124 -6.51 -11.33 3.94
C GLY A 124 -7.90 -11.56 4.56
N SER A 125 -8.95 -11.62 3.73
CA SER A 125 -10.35 -11.73 4.15
C SER A 125 -11.08 -12.93 3.52
N ALA A 126 -10.38 -13.91 2.92
CA ALA A 126 -11.03 -15.15 2.56
C ALA A 126 -11.45 -15.85 3.86
N PRO A 127 -12.75 -16.01 4.14
CA PRO A 127 -13.17 -16.87 5.22
C PRO A 127 -12.85 -18.30 4.77
N ASN A 128 -11.72 -18.82 5.20
CA ASN A 128 -11.64 -20.25 5.39
C ASN A 128 -12.69 -20.54 6.47
N ASN A 129 -13.79 -21.12 6.05
CA ASN A 129 -14.83 -21.68 6.91
C ASN A 129 -14.25 -22.90 7.67
N ASP A 130 -13.23 -22.64 8.45
CA ASP A 130 -12.80 -23.52 9.53
C ASP A 130 -12.57 -22.63 10.76
N SER A 131 -13.63 -22.54 11.55
CA SER A 131 -13.80 -21.66 12.71
C SER A 131 -12.98 -22.11 13.92
N SER A 132 -11.70 -22.47 13.77
CA SER A 132 -10.91 -22.98 14.89
C SER A 132 -9.46 -22.56 15.00
N LYS A 133 -8.89 -21.73 14.11
CA LYS A 133 -7.55 -21.18 14.37
C LYS A 133 -7.39 -19.76 13.78
N ARG A 134 -7.47 -18.74 14.64
CA ARG A 134 -6.87 -17.44 14.32
C ARG A 134 -5.38 -17.68 14.06
N GLU A 135 -4.91 -17.27 12.91
CA GLU A 135 -3.47 -17.34 12.59
C GLU A 135 -2.80 -16.09 13.18
N LEU A 136 -2.20 -16.27 14.34
CA LEU A 136 -1.53 -15.22 15.10
C LEU A 136 -0.02 -15.45 15.05
N ILE A 137 0.73 -14.36 14.88
CA ILE A 137 2.17 -14.33 15.12
C ILE A 137 2.38 -13.47 16.36
N GLU A 138 2.98 -14.05 17.40
CA GLU A 138 3.19 -13.37 18.67
C GLU A 138 4.66 -13.34 19.06
N TYR A 139 5.11 -12.16 19.41
CA TYR A 139 6.37 -11.86 20.08
C TYR A 139 6.03 -11.04 21.33
N ASP A 140 6.97 -10.90 22.28
CA ASP A 140 6.66 -10.34 23.60
C ASP A 140 5.76 -9.08 23.56
N ASN A 141 6.11 -8.11 22.72
CA ASN A 141 5.36 -6.85 22.61
C ASN A 141 4.56 -6.71 21.30
N LEU A 142 4.67 -7.67 20.37
CA LEU A 142 4.09 -7.56 19.05
C LEU A 142 3.14 -8.72 18.79
N LYS A 143 1.88 -8.40 18.45
CA LYS A 143 0.86 -9.36 18.01
C LYS A 143 0.41 -9.00 16.61
N ILE A 144 0.47 -9.97 15.70
CA ILE A 144 0.02 -9.82 14.31
C ILE A 144 -1.09 -10.82 14.07
N ASP A 145 -2.31 -10.34 13.91
CA ASP A 145 -3.46 -11.13 13.49
C ASP A 145 -3.53 -11.14 11.96
N LEU A 146 -3.25 -12.31 11.38
CA LEU A 146 -3.26 -12.48 9.93
C LEU A 146 -4.67 -12.56 9.36
N THR A 147 -5.65 -12.97 10.20
CA THR A 147 -7.05 -13.11 9.82
C THR A 147 -7.71 -11.75 9.70
N ASP A 148 -7.56 -10.93 10.74
CA ASP A 148 -8.17 -9.59 10.80
C ASP A 148 -7.24 -8.49 10.27
N ARG A 149 -6.01 -8.86 9.83
CA ARG A 149 -4.94 -7.93 9.39
C ARG A 149 -4.64 -6.83 10.41
N GLN A 150 -4.71 -7.17 11.68
CA GLN A 150 -4.45 -6.24 12.78
C GLN A 150 -3.05 -6.44 13.36
N VAL A 151 -2.42 -5.34 13.73
CA VAL A 151 -1.14 -5.34 14.42
C VAL A 151 -1.31 -4.59 15.74
N LYS A 152 -0.77 -5.18 16.82
CA LYS A 152 -0.74 -4.55 18.14
C LYS A 152 0.68 -4.56 18.69
N VAL A 153 1.05 -3.45 19.32
CA VAL A 153 2.27 -3.32 20.10
C VAL A 153 1.87 -2.89 21.50
N ASP A 154 2.27 -3.64 22.52
CA ASP A 154 1.89 -3.41 23.93
C ASP A 154 0.36 -3.20 24.09
N GLU A 155 -0.46 -4.04 23.43
CA GLU A 155 -1.93 -3.98 23.34
C GLU A 155 -2.50 -2.74 22.60
N SER A 156 -1.68 -1.81 22.14
CA SER A 156 -2.09 -0.69 21.31
C SER A 156 -2.16 -1.08 19.83
N SER A 157 -3.28 -0.79 19.16
CA SER A 157 -3.42 -1.05 17.72
C SER A 157 -2.52 -0.11 16.92
N ILE A 158 -1.82 -0.68 15.96
CA ILE A 158 -0.94 0.04 15.02
C ILE A 158 -1.52 -0.07 13.62
N ASP A 159 -1.79 1.08 13.00
CA ASP A 159 -2.31 1.14 11.64
C ASP A 159 -1.17 1.05 10.62
N LEU A 160 -1.18 -0.02 9.84
CA LEU A 160 -0.22 -0.26 8.77
C LEU A 160 -0.90 -0.18 7.41
N SER A 161 -0.22 0.42 6.43
CA SER A 161 -0.65 0.30 5.04
C SER A 161 -0.58 -1.15 4.58
N PRO A 162 -1.29 -1.54 3.50
CA PRO A 162 -1.26 -2.91 2.99
C PRO A 162 0.16 -3.45 2.75
N LYS A 163 1.06 -2.62 2.24
CA LYS A 163 2.46 -3.00 1.97
C LYS A 163 3.31 -3.13 3.22
N GLU A 164 3.11 -2.26 4.19
CA GLU A 164 3.78 -2.37 5.49
C GLU A 164 3.35 -3.65 6.21
N PHE A 165 2.06 -3.97 6.19
CA PHE A 165 1.55 -5.21 6.78
C PHE A 165 2.14 -6.45 6.10
N GLU A 166 2.12 -6.52 4.77
CA GLU A 166 2.69 -7.64 4.00
C GLU A 166 4.19 -7.81 4.29
N LEU A 167 4.92 -6.71 4.35
CA LEU A 167 6.36 -6.72 4.65
C LEU A 167 6.65 -7.19 6.07
N LEU A 168 5.89 -6.69 7.05
CA LEU A 168 6.00 -7.13 8.44
C LEU A 168 5.71 -8.63 8.58
N VAL A 169 4.61 -9.10 7.99
CA VAL A 169 4.22 -10.52 8.03
C VAL A 169 5.29 -11.41 7.39
N LEU A 170 5.82 -11.01 6.22
CA LEU A 170 6.87 -11.77 5.56
C LEU A 170 8.10 -11.91 6.44
N LEU A 171 8.54 -10.83 7.05
CA LEU A 171 9.72 -10.83 7.91
C LEU A 171 9.47 -11.60 9.21
N ALA A 172 8.32 -11.40 9.86
CA ALA A 172 7.96 -12.05 11.12
C ALA A 172 7.71 -13.55 10.97
N LYS A 173 7.19 -14.02 9.83
CA LYS A 173 7.06 -15.48 9.55
C LYS A 173 8.43 -16.18 9.39
N HIS A 174 9.50 -15.43 9.17
CA HIS A 174 10.84 -15.99 8.93
C HIS A 174 11.88 -15.32 9.85
N PRO A 175 11.76 -15.47 11.18
CA PRO A 175 12.68 -14.82 12.11
C PRO A 175 14.12 -15.31 11.86
N ARG A 176 15.07 -14.38 12.00
CA ARG A 176 16.51 -14.57 11.78
C ARG A 176 16.93 -14.76 10.32
N GLN A 177 15.99 -15.03 9.40
CA GLN A 177 16.28 -15.11 7.98
C GLN A 177 16.62 -13.73 7.42
N VAL A 178 17.75 -13.63 6.74
CA VAL A 178 18.12 -12.42 6.00
C VAL A 178 17.43 -12.45 4.65
N PHE A 179 16.71 -11.39 4.33
CA PHE A 179 16.13 -11.16 3.03
C PHE A 179 16.91 -10.07 2.31
N GLU A 180 17.37 -10.37 1.11
CA GLU A 180 17.94 -9.39 0.21
C GLU A 180 16.84 -8.41 -0.24
N ARG A 181 17.23 -7.15 -0.56
CA ARG A 181 16.27 -6.10 -0.93
C ARG A 181 15.46 -6.44 -2.17
N ASP A 182 16.11 -7.02 -3.18
CA ASP A 182 15.47 -7.49 -4.41
C ASP A 182 14.42 -8.58 -4.12
N ARG A 183 14.74 -9.55 -3.28
CA ARG A 183 13.78 -10.60 -2.87
C ARG A 183 12.60 -10.07 -2.09
N LEU A 184 12.81 -9.08 -1.20
CA LEU A 184 11.70 -8.41 -0.52
C LEU A 184 10.84 -7.65 -1.51
N TYR A 185 11.49 -6.95 -2.43
CA TYR A 185 10.82 -6.20 -3.47
C TYR A 185 9.94 -7.11 -4.34
N ASP A 186 10.52 -8.17 -4.91
CA ASP A 186 9.80 -9.11 -5.77
C ASP A 186 8.61 -9.78 -5.06
N ARG A 187 8.76 -10.13 -3.78
CA ARG A 187 7.70 -10.79 -3.02
C ARG A 187 6.56 -9.88 -2.64
N ILE A 188 6.84 -8.61 -2.35
CA ILE A 188 5.84 -7.64 -1.87
C ILE A 188 5.23 -6.84 -3.01
N TRP A 189 6.01 -6.49 -4.03
CA TRP A 189 5.53 -5.69 -5.16
C TRP A 189 5.34 -6.51 -6.44
N GLY A 190 6.02 -7.63 -6.59
CA GLY A 190 5.96 -8.53 -7.75
C GLY A 190 7.11 -8.30 -8.74
N MET A 191 7.48 -9.38 -9.47
CA MET A 191 8.61 -9.34 -10.42
C MET A 191 8.39 -8.42 -11.63
N ASP A 192 7.14 -8.17 -12.00
CA ASP A 192 6.78 -7.27 -13.12
C ASP A 192 6.70 -5.80 -12.70
N TYR A 193 7.09 -5.50 -11.47
CA TYR A 193 7.02 -4.15 -10.94
C TYR A 193 8.31 -3.38 -11.25
N PHE A 194 8.24 -2.35 -12.09
CA PHE A 194 9.38 -1.53 -12.52
C PHE A 194 9.73 -0.42 -11.50
N GLY A 195 9.78 -0.73 -10.21
CA GLY A 195 10.14 0.21 -9.16
C GLY A 195 11.63 0.14 -8.76
N ASN A 196 12.00 0.91 -7.74
CA ASN A 196 13.36 0.94 -7.19
C ASN A 196 13.42 0.16 -5.87
N MET A 197 14.51 -0.57 -5.64
CA MET A 197 14.77 -1.29 -4.38
C MET A 197 14.76 -0.39 -3.13
N ARG A 198 14.98 0.93 -3.30
CA ARG A 198 14.83 1.92 -2.22
C ARG A 198 13.43 1.98 -1.62
N THR A 199 12.40 1.54 -2.38
CA THR A 199 11.04 1.39 -1.86
C THR A 199 10.99 0.49 -0.63
N VAL A 200 11.78 -0.59 -0.61
CA VAL A 200 11.89 -1.49 0.54
C VAL A 200 12.45 -0.74 1.75
N ASP A 201 13.54 0.02 1.55
CA ASP A 201 14.21 0.76 2.63
C ASP A 201 13.26 1.77 3.28
N VAL A 202 12.44 2.42 2.49
CA VAL A 202 11.43 3.39 2.95
C VAL A 202 10.35 2.72 3.79
N HIS A 203 9.73 1.65 3.30
CA HIS A 203 8.70 0.93 4.04
C HIS A 203 9.25 0.28 5.32
N ILE A 204 10.50 -0.17 5.31
CA ILE A 204 11.17 -0.64 6.53
C ILE A 204 11.33 0.48 7.55
N ASN A 205 11.70 1.68 7.12
CA ASN A 205 11.83 2.81 8.04
C ASN A 205 10.47 3.17 8.66
N TRP A 206 9.41 3.25 7.86
CA TRP A 206 8.06 3.50 8.39
C TRP A 206 7.57 2.41 9.34
N LEU A 207 7.82 1.15 9.01
CA LEU A 207 7.51 0.05 9.92
C LEU A 207 8.22 0.23 11.27
N ARG A 208 9.51 0.59 11.24
CA ARG A 208 10.26 0.85 12.48
C ARG A 208 9.67 2.01 13.27
N ASP A 209 9.35 3.10 12.59
CA ASP A 209 8.78 4.30 13.21
C ASP A 209 7.40 4.00 13.82
N LYS A 210 6.54 3.27 13.10
CA LYS A 210 5.20 2.92 13.58
C LYS A 210 5.21 1.88 14.70
N LEU A 211 6.02 0.84 14.56
CA LEU A 211 6.13 -0.20 15.57
C LEU A 211 6.87 0.28 16.82
N ASN A 212 7.80 1.22 16.66
CA ASN A 212 8.72 1.68 17.72
C ASN A 212 9.39 0.50 18.46
N LEU A 213 9.68 -0.58 17.74
CA LEU A 213 10.32 -1.81 18.21
C LEU A 213 11.56 -2.09 17.37
N ASP A 214 12.61 -2.60 18.01
CA ASP A 214 13.88 -2.89 17.35
C ASP A 214 13.92 -4.33 16.76
N TYR A 215 12.79 -4.80 16.24
CA TYR A 215 12.66 -6.16 15.69
C TYR A 215 13.18 -6.29 14.26
N ILE A 216 13.22 -5.21 13.50
CA ILE A 216 13.70 -5.26 12.11
C ILE A 216 15.13 -4.72 12.07
N LYS A 217 16.11 -5.61 11.83
CA LYS A 217 17.53 -5.28 11.78
C LYS A 217 18.01 -5.14 10.34
N THR A 218 18.89 -4.16 10.11
CA THR A 218 19.59 -4.01 8.83
C THR A 218 20.80 -4.94 8.80
N VAL A 219 20.94 -5.70 7.72
CA VAL A 219 22.15 -6.41 7.38
C VAL A 219 22.86 -5.61 6.29
N TRP A 220 23.90 -4.91 6.69
CA TRP A 220 24.59 -3.95 5.83
C TRP A 220 25.08 -4.60 4.51
N GLY A 221 24.84 -3.93 3.41
CA GLY A 221 25.17 -4.41 2.06
C GLY A 221 24.27 -5.53 1.52
N VAL A 222 23.34 -6.09 2.34
CA VAL A 222 22.47 -7.21 1.95
C VAL A 222 21.00 -6.82 1.97
N GLY A 223 20.45 -6.54 3.16
CA GLY A 223 19.00 -6.29 3.29
C GLY A 223 18.55 -6.26 4.75
N TYR A 224 17.48 -7.00 5.06
CA TYR A 224 16.82 -6.92 6.35
C TYR A 224 16.51 -8.30 6.93
N LYS A 225 16.43 -8.38 8.25
CA LYS A 225 15.96 -9.56 8.98
C LYS A 225 15.07 -9.15 10.15
N PHE A 226 14.17 -10.04 10.53
CA PHE A 226 13.39 -9.91 11.75
C PHE A 226 14.11 -10.62 12.91
N VAL A 227 14.19 -9.98 14.06
CA VAL A 227 14.69 -10.57 15.30
C VAL A 227 13.61 -10.41 16.37
N GLY A 228 13.12 -11.50 16.93
CA GLY A 228 12.29 -11.44 18.14
C GLY A 228 13.15 -11.13 19.35
N ASP A 229 12.55 -10.77 20.49
CA ASP A 229 13.23 -10.33 21.71
C ASP A 229 14.23 -11.31 22.34
N LYS A 230 14.37 -12.51 21.79
CA LYS A 230 15.22 -13.55 22.37
C LYS A 230 16.67 -13.55 21.88
N ASP A 231 17.07 -12.55 21.10
CA ASP A 231 18.40 -12.48 20.49
C ASP A 231 19.15 -11.20 20.84
N VAL A 232 19.22 -10.90 22.13
CA VAL A 232 20.23 -9.97 22.67
C VAL A 232 21.46 -10.74 23.10
#